data_35de7d360a96dff7f9bca9914be0acd2
#
_entry.id   35de7d360a96dff7f9bca9914be0acd2
#
_cell.length_a   1.000
_cell.length_b   1.000
_cell.length_c   1.000
_cell.angle_alpha   90.00
_cell.angle_beta   90.00
_cell.angle_gamma   90.00
#
_symmetry.space_group_name_H-M   'P 1'
#
loop_
_entity.id
_entity.type
_entity.pdbx_description
1 polymer ?
#
loop_
_entity_poly.entity_id
_entity_poly.type
_entity_poly.pdbx_seq_one_letter_code
_entity_poly.pdbx_strand_id
1 'polypeptide(L)'
;MKFSKLSQLFLVSTIGLMVATFLTACEIVTIDYVFVASSAGSGSSSTGQIQTYDADSHTGALRIGQPAVPSGGADPVSLAVTSDLANLYAANAGNNSVVHFALSGAGVLTQKDTVTASSTPVSIAVNAAITYLYAACGTTSATLAAYPLSSGAIGTVSAQEPLTVPGYSGDTIIPTGVTVLASGSAVYVTAYDQSAYNPGGITTSTANPGWIFGFAVGSGGALTPVAGSPWKAGVKPSALAADPTSRFLYVTDFASNQLIGYTIQSGGVLDFLINGPFKAGGEPSAVTIDPRGKYIYVSNALDSTVSGYTIDLATGTPTGLVAVTGNPVNATDTQPVAVLVDPALGRFVYTANHLGNSISGFELNPDTGAISPTQATPYPSGATPTALASVPHGNHALQVTTP
;
A
#
# COMPACT_ATOMS: atom_id res chain seq x y z
N MET A 1 9.10 6.72 -67.81
CA MET A 1 9.02 5.28 -67.64
C MET A 1 7.63 4.91 -67.14
N LYS A 2 6.83 4.17 -67.93
CA LYS A 2 5.52 3.71 -67.46
C LYS A 2 5.74 2.33 -66.79
N PHE A 3 5.59 2.26 -65.50
CA PHE A 3 5.63 0.97 -64.82
C PHE A 3 4.44 0.09 -65.26
N SER A 4 4.68 -1.18 -65.47
CA SER A 4 3.64 -2.12 -65.85
C SER A 4 2.63 -2.27 -64.73
N LYS A 5 1.36 -2.59 -65.01
CA LYS A 5 0.32 -2.81 -64.00
C LYS A 5 0.73 -3.86 -62.95
N LEU A 6 1.56 -4.79 -63.33
CA LEU A 6 2.09 -5.82 -62.42
C LEU A 6 3.08 -5.27 -61.41
N SER A 7 3.98 -4.35 -61.82
CA SER A 7 4.93 -3.68 -60.92
C SER A 7 4.25 -2.67 -59.98
N GLN A 8 3.14 -2.09 -60.39
CA GLN A 8 2.32 -1.24 -59.51
C GLN A 8 1.58 -2.04 -58.46
N LEU A 9 1.09 -3.25 -58.80
CA LEU A 9 0.44 -4.16 -57.87
C LEU A 9 1.44 -4.70 -56.81
N PHE A 10 2.66 -5.00 -57.22
CA PHE A 10 3.73 -5.45 -56.32
C PHE A 10 4.18 -4.33 -55.38
N LEU A 11 4.26 -3.10 -55.87
CA LEU A 11 4.65 -1.92 -55.02
C LEU A 11 3.57 -1.61 -53.99
N VAL A 12 2.29 -1.68 -54.34
CA VAL A 12 1.18 -1.43 -53.40
C VAL A 12 1.07 -2.57 -52.38
N SER A 13 1.33 -3.83 -52.77
CA SER A 13 1.29 -4.94 -51.83
C SER A 13 2.46 -4.92 -50.83
N THR A 14 3.68 -4.53 -51.26
CA THR A 14 4.85 -4.37 -50.39
C THR A 14 4.72 -3.20 -49.43
N ILE A 15 4.19 -2.06 -49.87
CA ILE A 15 3.91 -0.94 -49.00
C ILE A 15 2.78 -1.28 -48.01
N GLY A 16 1.73 -1.95 -48.42
CA GLY A 16 0.66 -2.42 -47.57
C GLY A 16 1.14 -3.40 -46.50
N LEU A 17 2.05 -4.30 -46.85
CA LEU A 17 2.65 -5.28 -45.92
C LEU A 17 3.60 -4.60 -44.93
N MET A 18 4.42 -3.61 -45.38
CA MET A 18 5.26 -2.80 -44.48
C MET A 18 4.43 -1.95 -43.51
N VAL A 19 3.36 -1.32 -43.97
CA VAL A 19 2.47 -0.57 -43.08
C VAL A 19 1.77 -1.46 -42.07
N ALA A 20 1.36 -2.68 -42.46
CA ALA A 20 0.77 -3.66 -41.55
C ALA A 20 1.78 -4.13 -40.49
N THR A 21 3.06 -4.33 -40.89
CA THR A 21 4.11 -4.73 -39.90
C THR A 21 4.51 -3.59 -38.96
N PHE A 22 4.38 -2.34 -39.37
CA PHE A 22 4.62 -1.18 -38.47
C PHE A 22 3.45 -0.91 -37.52
N LEU A 23 2.22 -1.36 -37.85
CA LEU A 23 1.05 -1.20 -36.98
C LEU A 23 0.95 -2.26 -35.88
N THR A 24 1.71 -3.37 -35.97
CA THR A 24 1.75 -4.39 -34.91
C THR A 24 2.84 -4.14 -33.85
N ALA A 25 3.60 -3.06 -33.95
CA ALA A 25 4.79 -2.82 -33.14
C ALA A 25 4.54 -1.96 -31.87
N CYS A 26 3.31 -1.79 -31.44
CA CYS A 26 3.01 -1.12 -30.17
C CYS A 26 1.97 -1.89 -29.37
N GLU A 27 2.23 -3.17 -29.17
CA GLU A 27 1.46 -3.93 -28.19
C GLU A 27 1.97 -3.52 -26.82
N ILE A 28 1.12 -2.78 -26.10
CA ILE A 28 1.40 -2.35 -24.74
C ILE A 28 1.30 -3.58 -23.86
N VAL A 29 2.42 -3.96 -23.27
CA VAL A 29 2.50 -5.07 -22.35
C VAL A 29 2.20 -4.54 -20.94
N THR A 30 1.06 -4.97 -20.38
CA THR A 30 0.72 -4.70 -18.99
C THR A 30 1.65 -5.46 -18.06
N ILE A 31 2.31 -4.78 -17.12
CA ILE A 31 3.17 -5.42 -16.11
C ILE A 31 2.38 -5.74 -14.85
N ASP A 32 1.50 -4.82 -14.43
CA ASP A 32 0.71 -4.93 -13.21
C ASP A 32 -0.70 -4.41 -13.44
N TYR A 33 -1.62 -4.88 -12.62
CA TYR A 33 -2.87 -4.19 -12.35
C TYR A 33 -2.73 -3.40 -11.06
N VAL A 34 -3.02 -2.10 -11.14
CA VAL A 34 -3.06 -1.18 -9.99
C VAL A 34 -4.51 -0.88 -9.66
N PHE A 35 -4.92 -1.17 -8.44
CA PHE A 35 -6.26 -0.91 -7.91
C PHE A 35 -6.23 0.33 -7.04
N VAL A 36 -7.15 1.24 -7.27
CA VAL A 36 -7.28 2.50 -6.55
C VAL A 36 -8.67 2.57 -5.93
N ALA A 37 -8.72 2.58 -4.60
CA ALA A 37 -9.95 2.87 -3.90
C ALA A 37 -10.16 4.38 -3.80
N SER A 38 -11.40 4.82 -4.01
CA SER A 38 -11.79 6.23 -3.93
C SER A 38 -13.12 6.35 -3.19
N SER A 39 -13.23 7.36 -2.33
CA SER A 39 -14.52 7.72 -1.76
C SER A 39 -15.37 8.33 -2.86
N ALA A 40 -16.64 7.96 -2.98
CA ALA A 40 -17.56 8.67 -3.85
C ALA A 40 -17.88 10.02 -3.18
N GLY A 41 -17.74 11.11 -3.92
CA GLY A 41 -17.88 12.49 -3.42
C GLY A 41 -18.97 12.72 -2.36
N SER A 42 -18.88 13.81 -1.65
CA SER A 42 -19.63 14.20 -0.45
C SER A 42 -21.13 13.83 -0.46
N GLY A 43 -21.49 12.80 0.29
CA GLY A 43 -22.86 12.38 0.55
C GLY A 43 -22.89 11.06 1.30
N SER A 44 -23.53 11.03 2.47
CA SER A 44 -23.62 9.86 3.36
C SER A 44 -24.30 8.59 2.79
N SER A 45 -24.60 8.58 1.50
CA SER A 45 -25.19 7.43 0.78
C SER A 45 -24.37 6.99 -0.43
N SER A 46 -23.21 7.57 -0.68
CA SER A 46 -22.40 7.26 -1.84
C SER A 46 -21.47 6.08 -1.58
N THR A 47 -21.68 5.00 -2.32
CA THR A 47 -20.78 3.84 -2.32
C THR A 47 -19.44 4.24 -2.90
N GLY A 48 -18.34 3.90 -2.21
CA GLY A 48 -16.98 4.07 -2.73
C GLY A 48 -16.75 3.22 -3.98
N GLN A 49 -15.67 3.49 -4.68
CA GLN A 49 -15.32 2.81 -5.93
C GLN A 49 -13.91 2.24 -5.87
N ILE A 50 -13.68 1.20 -6.66
CA ILE A 50 -12.35 0.65 -6.95
C ILE A 50 -12.15 0.71 -8.46
N GLN A 51 -11.14 1.46 -8.91
CA GLN A 51 -10.74 1.56 -10.30
C GLN A 51 -9.53 0.69 -10.56
N THR A 52 -9.57 -0.12 -11.62
CA THR A 52 -8.41 -0.89 -12.10
C THR A 52 -7.69 -0.13 -13.19
N TYR A 53 -6.36 -0.03 -13.06
CA TYR A 53 -5.45 0.50 -14.06
C TYR A 53 -4.48 -0.58 -14.53
N ASP A 54 -4.16 -0.54 -15.82
CA ASP A 54 -3.06 -1.28 -16.42
C ASP A 54 -1.79 -0.43 -16.34
N ALA A 55 -0.73 -0.98 -15.78
CA ALA A 55 0.59 -0.36 -15.79
C ALA A 55 1.39 -0.85 -17.00
N ASP A 56 1.89 0.08 -17.80
CA ASP A 56 2.73 -0.22 -18.96
C ASP A 56 4.11 -0.71 -18.52
N SER A 57 4.57 -1.84 -19.04
CA SER A 57 5.82 -2.49 -18.63
C SER A 57 7.09 -1.70 -18.97
N HIS A 58 7.04 -0.78 -19.91
CA HIS A 58 8.18 -0.01 -20.37
C HIS A 58 8.26 1.37 -19.71
N THR A 59 7.11 2.00 -19.53
CA THR A 59 7.03 3.41 -19.10
C THR A 59 6.42 3.60 -17.72
N GLY A 60 5.78 2.56 -17.15
CA GLY A 60 5.00 2.67 -15.93
C GLY A 60 3.75 3.54 -16.05
N ALA A 61 3.39 3.95 -17.26
CA ALA A 61 2.21 4.78 -17.47
C ALA A 61 0.95 3.99 -17.13
N LEU A 62 0.04 4.61 -16.36
CA LEU A 62 -1.23 4.00 -15.98
C LEU A 62 -2.32 4.33 -17.00
N ARG A 63 -3.12 3.33 -17.33
CA ARG A 63 -4.34 3.46 -18.14
C ARG A 63 -5.49 2.80 -17.44
N ILE A 64 -6.70 3.31 -17.64
CA ILE A 64 -7.90 2.65 -17.15
C ILE A 64 -8.02 1.30 -17.87
N GLY A 65 -7.81 0.21 -17.13
CA GLY A 65 -7.87 -1.16 -17.65
C GLY A 65 -9.28 -1.71 -17.65
N GLN A 66 -10.04 -1.47 -16.57
CA GLN A 66 -11.41 -1.93 -16.40
C GLN A 66 -12.31 -0.80 -15.92
N PRO A 67 -13.63 -0.84 -16.16
CA PRO A 67 -14.56 0.08 -15.53
C PRO A 67 -14.46 0.04 -14.00
N ALA A 68 -14.65 1.17 -13.34
CA ALA A 68 -14.72 1.23 -11.89
C ALA A 68 -15.87 0.36 -11.36
N VAL A 69 -15.62 -0.36 -10.28
CA VAL A 69 -16.65 -1.15 -9.59
C VAL A 69 -16.94 -0.52 -8.22
N PRO A 70 -18.18 -0.64 -7.69
CA PRO A 70 -18.47 -0.24 -6.31
C PRO A 70 -17.56 -1.00 -5.32
N SER A 71 -17.06 -0.31 -4.28
CA SER A 71 -16.27 -0.97 -3.21
C SER A 71 -17.11 -1.86 -2.30
N GLY A 72 -18.43 -1.89 -2.51
CA GLY A 72 -19.39 -2.63 -1.69
C GLY A 72 -19.76 -1.93 -0.38
N GLY A 73 -19.26 -0.73 -0.14
CA GLY A 73 -19.56 0.09 1.04
C GLY A 73 -19.19 1.55 0.83
N ALA A 74 -19.34 2.36 1.88
CA ALA A 74 -18.97 3.76 1.88
C ALA A 74 -17.56 3.94 2.48
N ASP A 75 -16.85 4.96 2.00
CA ASP A 75 -15.52 5.34 2.49
C ASP A 75 -14.53 4.16 2.55
N PRO A 76 -14.14 3.58 1.39
CA PRO A 76 -13.09 2.58 1.36
C PRO A 76 -11.76 3.21 1.84
N VAL A 77 -11.11 2.58 2.82
CA VAL A 77 -9.90 3.11 3.48
C VAL A 77 -8.67 2.23 3.30
N SER A 78 -8.86 0.96 2.94
CA SER A 78 -7.75 0.02 2.79
C SER A 78 -8.09 -1.06 1.79
N LEU A 79 -7.10 -1.46 0.99
CA LEU A 79 -7.16 -2.58 0.06
C LEU A 79 -6.08 -3.61 0.43
N ALA A 80 -6.41 -4.89 0.31
CA ALA A 80 -5.44 -5.98 0.43
C ALA A 80 -5.65 -6.99 -0.69
N VAL A 81 -4.56 -7.47 -1.30
CA VAL A 81 -4.56 -8.50 -2.35
C VAL A 81 -3.90 -9.77 -1.83
N THR A 82 -4.29 -10.90 -2.38
CA THR A 82 -3.70 -12.20 -2.01
C THR A 82 -2.48 -12.52 -2.87
N SER A 83 -1.54 -13.28 -2.32
CA SER A 83 -0.32 -13.71 -3.01
C SER A 83 -0.57 -14.66 -4.18
N ASP A 84 -1.73 -15.31 -4.25
CA ASP A 84 -2.17 -16.12 -5.39
C ASP A 84 -2.80 -15.28 -6.51
N LEU A 85 -2.87 -13.96 -6.34
CA LEU A 85 -3.41 -12.98 -7.29
C LEU A 85 -4.89 -13.20 -7.66
N ALA A 86 -5.63 -13.93 -6.82
CA ALA A 86 -7.01 -14.33 -7.10
C ALA A 86 -8.06 -13.53 -6.34
N ASN A 87 -7.66 -12.80 -5.29
CA ASN A 87 -8.60 -12.11 -4.43
C ASN A 87 -8.12 -10.70 -4.05
N LEU A 88 -9.08 -9.78 -3.93
CA LEU A 88 -8.90 -8.45 -3.38
C LEU A 88 -9.94 -8.24 -2.28
N TYR A 89 -9.52 -7.61 -1.19
CA TYR A 89 -10.39 -7.21 -0.10
C TYR A 89 -10.38 -5.70 0.06
N ALA A 90 -11.56 -5.12 0.30
CA ALA A 90 -11.73 -3.70 0.55
C ALA A 90 -12.37 -3.48 1.93
N ALA A 91 -11.73 -2.68 2.76
CA ALA A 91 -12.28 -2.21 4.03
C ALA A 91 -13.00 -0.89 3.82
N ASN A 92 -14.28 -0.82 4.19
CA ASN A 92 -15.13 0.34 4.06
C ASN A 92 -15.49 0.88 5.45
N ALA A 93 -14.96 2.06 5.79
CA ALA A 93 -15.14 2.66 7.10
C ALA A 93 -16.56 3.18 7.33
N GLY A 94 -17.22 3.72 6.29
CA GLY A 94 -18.51 4.37 6.42
C GLY A 94 -19.68 3.44 6.76
N ASN A 95 -19.53 2.13 6.54
CA ASN A 95 -20.55 1.12 6.87
C ASN A 95 -20.00 -0.09 7.62
N ASN A 96 -18.78 0.02 8.17
CA ASN A 96 -18.15 -1.03 8.97
C ASN A 96 -18.11 -2.38 8.26
N SER A 97 -17.67 -2.43 7.00
CA SER A 97 -17.63 -3.67 6.24
C SER A 97 -16.26 -3.99 5.66
N VAL A 98 -16.01 -5.28 5.48
CA VAL A 98 -14.93 -5.80 4.64
C VAL A 98 -15.56 -6.61 3.51
N VAL A 99 -15.23 -6.26 2.28
CA VAL A 99 -15.80 -6.82 1.06
C VAL A 99 -14.74 -7.60 0.30
N HIS A 100 -15.08 -8.80 -0.11
CA HIS A 100 -14.27 -9.67 -0.93
C HIS A 100 -14.62 -9.55 -2.41
N PHE A 101 -13.61 -9.43 -3.24
CA PHE A 101 -13.70 -9.49 -4.70
C PHE A 101 -12.83 -10.62 -5.22
N ALA A 102 -13.40 -11.47 -6.07
CA ALA A 102 -12.59 -12.35 -6.90
C ALA A 102 -11.92 -11.52 -8.01
N LEU A 103 -10.65 -11.76 -8.22
CA LEU A 103 -9.81 -11.11 -9.23
C LEU A 103 -9.52 -12.09 -10.36
N SER A 104 -9.82 -11.68 -11.59
CA SER A 104 -9.45 -12.45 -12.79
C SER A 104 -8.05 -12.10 -13.27
N GLY A 105 -7.46 -12.97 -14.10
CA GLY A 105 -6.19 -12.69 -14.77
C GLY A 105 -6.22 -11.51 -15.75
N ALA A 106 -7.39 -10.91 -16.00
CA ALA A 106 -7.57 -9.69 -16.79
C ALA A 106 -7.82 -8.44 -15.91
N GLY A 107 -7.53 -8.50 -14.62
CA GLY A 107 -7.74 -7.36 -13.69
C GLY A 107 -9.20 -7.06 -13.37
N VAL A 108 -10.14 -7.93 -13.76
CA VAL A 108 -11.57 -7.74 -13.49
C VAL A 108 -11.90 -8.13 -12.06
N LEU A 109 -12.53 -7.22 -11.33
CA LEU A 109 -13.03 -7.43 -9.97
C LEU A 109 -14.49 -7.88 -10.02
N THR A 110 -14.81 -8.96 -9.32
CA THR A 110 -16.18 -9.46 -9.14
C THR A 110 -16.48 -9.60 -7.66
N GLN A 111 -17.39 -8.77 -7.13
CA GLN A 111 -17.80 -8.84 -5.72
C GLN A 111 -18.37 -10.23 -5.40
N LYS A 112 -17.98 -10.79 -4.28
CA LYS A 112 -18.38 -12.10 -3.76
C LYS A 112 -19.17 -11.96 -2.47
N ASP A 113 -18.46 -11.88 -1.35
CA ASP A 113 -19.03 -11.85 -0.02
C ASP A 113 -18.67 -10.55 0.72
N THR A 114 -19.39 -10.28 1.79
CA THR A 114 -19.20 -9.13 2.64
C THR A 114 -19.39 -9.56 4.09
N VAL A 115 -18.51 -9.13 4.95
CA VAL A 115 -18.66 -9.29 6.41
C VAL A 115 -18.76 -7.94 7.09
N THR A 116 -19.51 -7.88 8.17
CA THR A 116 -19.52 -6.72 9.05
C THR A 116 -18.27 -6.80 9.95
N ALA A 117 -17.47 -5.76 9.93
CA ALA A 117 -16.33 -5.63 10.83
C ALA A 117 -16.80 -5.42 12.28
N SER A 118 -15.96 -5.77 13.24
CA SER A 118 -16.27 -5.62 14.68
C SER A 118 -16.53 -4.16 15.08
N SER A 119 -15.91 -3.22 14.40
CA SER A 119 -16.18 -1.78 14.42
C SER A 119 -15.61 -1.15 13.14
N THR A 120 -15.49 0.18 13.07
CA THR A 120 -14.96 0.88 11.89
C THR A 120 -13.57 0.37 11.53
N PRO A 121 -13.40 -0.32 10.38
CA PRO A 121 -12.10 -0.77 9.92
C PRO A 121 -11.27 0.43 9.44
N VAL A 122 -9.98 0.41 9.76
CA VAL A 122 -9.04 1.46 9.35
C VAL A 122 -8.00 0.90 8.38
N SER A 123 -7.56 -0.34 8.62
CA SER A 123 -6.56 -0.99 7.77
C SER A 123 -6.76 -2.50 7.79
N ILE A 124 -6.48 -3.16 6.67
CA ILE A 124 -6.55 -4.63 6.54
C ILE A 124 -5.26 -5.18 5.92
N ALA A 125 -4.92 -6.40 6.31
CA ALA A 125 -3.80 -7.15 5.73
C ALA A 125 -4.16 -8.64 5.63
N VAL A 126 -3.66 -9.32 4.58
CA VAL A 126 -3.80 -10.77 4.39
C VAL A 126 -2.44 -11.42 4.59
N ASN A 127 -2.39 -12.55 5.29
CA ASN A 127 -1.14 -13.29 5.43
C ASN A 127 -0.75 -14.01 4.12
N ALA A 128 0.54 -14.26 3.94
CA ALA A 128 1.07 -14.89 2.72
C ALA A 128 0.48 -16.29 2.45
N ALA A 129 0.06 -17.01 3.49
CA ALA A 129 -0.58 -18.32 3.38
C ALA A 129 -2.06 -18.25 2.96
N ILE A 130 -2.64 -17.05 2.84
CA ILE A 130 -4.05 -16.79 2.47
C ILE A 130 -5.03 -17.55 3.38
N THR A 131 -4.70 -17.64 4.65
CA THR A 131 -5.53 -18.32 5.66
C THR A 131 -6.27 -17.36 6.57
N TYR A 132 -5.77 -16.12 6.70
CA TYR A 132 -6.36 -15.08 7.54
C TYR A 132 -6.26 -13.70 6.91
N LEU A 133 -7.36 -12.94 7.07
CA LEU A 133 -7.39 -11.49 6.91
C LEU A 133 -7.42 -10.88 8.31
N TYR A 134 -6.57 -9.90 8.54
CA TYR A 134 -6.51 -9.12 9.77
C TYR A 134 -7.06 -7.73 9.53
N ALA A 135 -7.89 -7.24 10.45
CA ALA A 135 -8.45 -5.90 10.39
C ALA A 135 -8.17 -5.15 11.69
N ALA A 136 -7.49 -4.01 11.57
CA ALA A 136 -7.39 -3.04 12.64
C ALA A 136 -8.65 -2.16 12.61
N CYS A 137 -9.42 -2.18 13.70
CA CYS A 137 -10.73 -1.58 13.77
C CYS A 137 -10.85 -0.69 15.01
N GLY A 138 -11.71 0.32 14.95
CA GLY A 138 -12.17 1.10 16.08
C GLY A 138 -11.88 2.59 15.99
N THR A 139 -12.82 3.36 16.51
CA THR A 139 -12.70 4.82 16.71
C THR A 139 -12.82 5.21 18.18
N THR A 140 -13.28 4.29 19.04
CA THR A 140 -13.42 4.47 20.48
C THR A 140 -12.94 3.25 21.26
N SER A 141 -12.93 2.06 20.63
CA SER A 141 -12.47 0.79 21.21
C SER A 141 -11.67 0.08 20.14
N ALA A 142 -10.36 0.34 20.14
CA ALA A 142 -9.45 -0.20 19.15
C ALA A 142 -9.24 -1.71 19.33
N THR A 143 -9.35 -2.47 18.26
CA THR A 143 -9.16 -3.92 18.24
C THR A 143 -8.40 -4.37 17.01
N LEU A 144 -7.70 -5.50 17.12
CA LEU A 144 -7.24 -6.30 15.99
C LEU A 144 -8.15 -7.53 15.88
N ALA A 145 -8.81 -7.71 14.74
CA ALA A 145 -9.66 -8.86 14.46
C ALA A 145 -9.02 -9.75 13.38
N ALA A 146 -9.13 -11.07 13.57
CA ALA A 146 -8.70 -12.09 12.61
C ALA A 146 -9.90 -12.81 12.01
N TYR A 147 -9.98 -12.83 10.68
CA TYR A 147 -11.02 -13.49 9.91
C TYR A 147 -10.39 -14.65 9.12
N PRO A 148 -10.82 -15.90 9.32
CA PRO A 148 -10.32 -17.01 8.53
C PRO A 148 -10.76 -16.88 7.08
N LEU A 149 -9.87 -17.24 6.17
CA LEU A 149 -10.13 -17.27 4.74
C LEU A 149 -10.26 -18.72 4.27
N SER A 150 -11.26 -18.98 3.42
CA SER A 150 -11.44 -20.29 2.79
C SER A 150 -11.74 -20.08 1.30
N SER A 151 -10.81 -20.45 0.44
CA SER A 151 -10.90 -20.21 -1.00
C SER A 151 -11.25 -18.75 -1.34
N GLY A 152 -10.67 -17.81 -0.59
CA GLY A 152 -10.91 -16.39 -0.70
C GLY A 152 -12.10 -15.85 0.11
N ALA A 153 -13.09 -16.65 0.43
CA ALA A 153 -14.26 -16.22 1.20
C ALA A 153 -13.90 -15.88 2.66
N ILE A 154 -14.46 -14.78 3.16
CA ILE A 154 -14.21 -14.28 4.51
C ILE A 154 -15.14 -15.01 5.51
N GLY A 155 -14.53 -15.73 6.47
CA GLY A 155 -15.29 -16.36 7.55
C GLY A 155 -15.69 -15.38 8.65
N THR A 156 -16.38 -15.90 9.66
CA THR A 156 -16.66 -15.13 10.88
C THR A 156 -15.38 -14.89 11.68
N VAL A 157 -15.32 -13.79 12.43
CA VAL A 157 -14.17 -13.47 13.28
C VAL A 157 -13.81 -14.64 14.18
N SER A 158 -12.55 -15.09 14.14
CA SER A 158 -12.02 -16.21 14.92
C SER A 158 -11.25 -15.76 16.16
N ALA A 159 -10.64 -14.58 16.11
CA ALA A 159 -9.94 -13.97 17.23
C ALA A 159 -10.09 -12.46 17.17
N GLN A 160 -10.19 -11.83 18.33
CA GLN A 160 -10.26 -10.38 18.44
C GLN A 160 -9.55 -9.95 19.73
N GLU A 161 -8.53 -9.10 19.57
CA GLU A 161 -7.72 -8.60 20.68
C GLU A 161 -7.86 -7.08 20.83
N PRO A 162 -8.09 -6.57 22.04
CA PRO A 162 -8.13 -5.14 22.29
C PRO A 162 -6.72 -4.54 22.21
N LEU A 163 -6.62 -3.33 21.66
CA LEU A 163 -5.38 -2.55 21.69
C LEU A 163 -5.34 -1.73 22.97
N THR A 164 -4.79 -2.31 24.03
CA THR A 164 -4.72 -1.68 25.36
C THR A 164 -3.27 -1.46 25.79
N VAL A 165 -2.99 -0.29 26.34
CA VAL A 165 -1.66 0.06 26.86
C VAL A 165 -1.64 -0.17 28.36
N PRO A 166 -0.84 -1.11 28.90
CA PRO A 166 -0.79 -1.38 30.33
C PRO A 166 -0.41 -0.16 31.15
N GLY A 167 -1.19 0.15 32.18
CA GLY A 167 -0.96 1.27 33.07
C GLY A 167 -1.32 2.64 32.48
N TYR A 168 -1.89 2.67 31.30
CA TYR A 168 -2.39 3.87 30.64
C TYR A 168 -3.92 3.90 30.75
N SER A 169 -4.47 4.92 31.35
CA SER A 169 -5.91 4.97 31.67
C SER A 169 -6.60 6.15 31.00
N GLY A 170 -7.72 5.86 30.41
CA GLY A 170 -8.73 6.86 30.09
C GLY A 170 -8.72 7.42 28.69
N ASP A 171 -8.14 6.70 27.71
CA ASP A 171 -7.81 7.33 26.45
C ASP A 171 -8.37 6.62 25.24
N THR A 172 -8.60 7.40 24.18
CA THR A 172 -9.15 6.90 22.94
C THR A 172 -8.01 6.46 22.04
N ILE A 173 -7.68 5.17 22.08
CA ILE A 173 -6.69 4.59 21.19
C ILE A 173 -7.32 4.42 19.79
N ILE A 174 -6.67 4.98 18.78
CA ILE A 174 -7.09 4.91 17.36
C ILE A 174 -6.03 4.12 16.59
N PRO A 175 -6.38 2.99 15.97
CA PRO A 175 -5.48 2.28 15.07
C PRO A 175 -5.30 3.06 13.78
N THR A 176 -4.13 2.93 13.14
CA THR A 176 -3.79 3.65 11.91
C THR A 176 -3.31 2.74 10.78
N GLY A 177 -2.75 1.58 11.11
CA GLY A 177 -2.28 0.63 10.12
C GLY A 177 -2.11 -0.76 10.69
N VAL A 178 -2.16 -1.78 9.85
CA VAL A 178 -1.87 -3.18 10.17
C VAL A 178 -0.95 -3.78 9.12
N THR A 179 0.03 -4.57 9.55
CA THR A 179 0.88 -5.39 8.67
C THR A 179 1.09 -6.77 9.24
N VAL A 180 1.22 -7.75 8.35
CA VAL A 180 1.55 -9.15 8.68
C VAL A 180 2.95 -9.42 8.18
N LEU A 181 3.78 -10.07 8.98
CA LEU A 181 5.09 -10.50 8.51
C LEU A 181 4.96 -11.50 7.34
N ALA A 182 5.88 -11.44 6.40
CA ALA A 182 5.94 -12.40 5.30
C ALA A 182 6.01 -13.85 5.78
N SER A 183 6.64 -14.09 6.95
CA SER A 183 6.67 -15.39 7.65
C SER A 183 5.29 -15.83 8.17
N GLY A 184 4.31 -14.92 8.29
CA GLY A 184 3.02 -15.17 8.90
C GLY A 184 3.05 -15.33 10.43
N SER A 185 4.21 -15.17 11.07
CA SER A 185 4.40 -15.46 12.49
C SER A 185 3.88 -14.38 13.44
N ALA A 186 3.77 -13.14 12.96
CA ALA A 186 3.27 -12.02 13.76
C ALA A 186 2.52 -10.98 12.91
N VAL A 187 1.64 -10.25 13.60
CA VAL A 187 0.89 -9.10 13.08
C VAL A 187 1.22 -7.90 13.94
N TYR A 188 1.43 -6.75 13.32
CA TYR A 188 1.67 -5.49 14.02
C TYR A 188 0.62 -4.46 13.63
N VAL A 189 0.19 -3.68 14.64
CA VAL A 189 -0.79 -2.60 14.48
C VAL A 189 -0.20 -1.33 15.07
N THR A 190 -0.18 -0.26 14.27
CA THR A 190 0.11 1.08 14.78
C THR A 190 -1.15 1.74 15.28
N ALA A 191 -1.02 2.49 16.38
CA ALA A 191 -2.11 3.26 16.95
C ALA A 191 -1.58 4.46 17.74
N TYR A 192 -2.43 5.46 17.97
CA TYR A 192 -2.12 6.62 18.82
C TYR A 192 -3.29 6.95 19.72
N ASP A 193 -3.01 7.72 20.78
CA ASP A 193 -4.05 8.27 21.63
C ASP A 193 -4.57 9.59 21.05
N GLN A 194 -5.83 9.58 20.61
CA GLN A 194 -6.48 10.74 20.04
C GLN A 194 -6.70 11.85 21.07
N SER A 195 -6.95 11.51 22.35
CA SER A 195 -7.19 12.48 23.41
C SER A 195 -5.92 13.24 23.79
N ALA A 196 -4.76 12.60 23.64
CA ALA A 196 -3.45 13.21 23.88
C ALA A 196 -2.85 13.89 22.64
N TYR A 197 -3.40 13.63 21.45
CA TYR A 197 -2.94 14.25 20.20
C TYR A 197 -3.66 15.58 19.97
N ASN A 198 -2.89 16.67 20.02
CA ASN A 198 -3.37 18.00 19.66
C ASN A 198 -2.65 18.48 18.38
N PRO A 199 -3.30 18.54 17.22
CA PRO A 199 -2.67 18.99 15.97
C PRO A 199 -2.20 20.46 16.00
N GLY A 200 -2.68 21.26 16.97
CA GLY A 200 -2.24 22.65 17.18
C GLY A 200 -1.08 22.84 18.16
N GLY A 201 -0.61 21.78 18.79
CA GLY A 201 0.51 21.86 19.75
C GLY A 201 0.71 20.54 20.48
N ILE A 202 1.91 19.99 20.37
CA ILE A 202 2.34 18.87 21.21
C ILE A 202 2.55 19.44 22.61
N THR A 203 1.66 19.15 23.55
CA THR A 203 1.89 19.52 24.94
C THR A 203 2.98 18.60 25.49
N THR A 204 4.01 19.17 26.11
CA THR A 204 5.18 18.48 26.66
C THR A 204 4.86 17.45 27.74
N SER A 205 3.62 17.36 28.19
CA SER A 205 3.16 16.43 29.23
C SER A 205 2.81 15.03 28.72
N THR A 206 2.62 14.85 27.42
CA THR A 206 2.27 13.57 26.78
C THR A 206 3.29 13.21 25.71
N ALA A 207 4.53 12.99 26.14
CA ALA A 207 5.57 12.57 25.22
C ALA A 207 5.20 11.22 24.60
N ASN A 208 5.09 11.17 23.25
CA ASN A 208 4.93 9.96 22.45
C ASN A 208 3.64 9.15 22.74
N PRO A 209 2.44 9.67 22.41
CA PRO A 209 1.19 8.93 22.55
C PRO A 209 0.96 7.86 21.46
N GLY A 210 1.97 7.51 20.68
CA GLY A 210 1.92 6.50 19.63
C GLY A 210 2.55 5.19 20.04
N TRP A 211 1.95 4.07 19.56
CA TRP A 211 2.40 2.70 19.86
C TRP A 211 2.36 1.79 18.65
N ILE A 212 3.13 0.69 18.75
CA ILE A 212 2.97 -0.52 17.94
C ILE A 212 2.54 -1.65 18.86
N PHE A 213 1.42 -2.27 18.54
CA PHE A 213 0.96 -3.49 19.16
C PHE A 213 1.41 -4.67 18.30
N GLY A 214 2.09 -5.65 18.88
CA GLY A 214 2.52 -6.88 18.22
C GLY A 214 1.78 -8.09 18.76
N PHE A 215 1.31 -8.96 17.88
CA PHE A 215 0.62 -10.20 18.19
C PHE A 215 1.28 -11.38 17.47
N ALA A 216 1.69 -12.40 18.20
CA ALA A 216 2.08 -13.67 17.63
C ALA A 216 0.85 -14.42 17.12
N VAL A 217 0.97 -15.01 15.94
CA VAL A 217 -0.11 -15.78 15.30
C VAL A 217 0.05 -17.26 15.65
N GLY A 218 -0.92 -17.79 16.39
CA GLY A 218 -0.99 -19.19 16.75
C GLY A 218 -1.87 -20.03 15.81
N SER A 219 -2.01 -21.29 16.14
CA SER A 219 -2.91 -22.20 15.41
C SER A 219 -4.35 -21.70 15.45
N GLY A 220 -5.08 -21.88 14.36
CA GLY A 220 -6.48 -21.42 14.26
C GLY A 220 -6.63 -19.90 14.23
N GLY A 221 -5.55 -19.14 13.98
CA GLY A 221 -5.57 -17.68 13.94
C GLY A 221 -5.59 -17.01 15.31
N ALA A 222 -5.29 -17.75 16.38
CA ALA A 222 -5.20 -17.19 17.72
C ALA A 222 -4.15 -16.07 17.76
N LEU A 223 -4.50 -14.96 18.38
CA LEU A 223 -3.64 -13.80 18.56
C LEU A 223 -3.16 -13.74 20.01
N THR A 224 -1.85 -13.65 20.21
CA THR A 224 -1.27 -13.54 21.56
C THR A 224 -0.32 -12.35 21.57
N PRO A 225 -0.45 -11.39 22.50
CA PRO A 225 0.47 -10.28 22.58
C PRO A 225 1.93 -10.73 22.64
N VAL A 226 2.78 -10.16 21.79
CA VAL A 226 4.22 -10.41 21.80
C VAL A 226 4.83 -9.83 23.07
N ALA A 227 5.84 -10.48 23.61
CA ALA A 227 6.53 -10.01 24.82
C ALA A 227 7.08 -8.59 24.60
N GLY A 228 6.78 -7.69 25.52
CA GLY A 228 7.16 -6.27 25.43
C GLY A 228 6.20 -5.39 24.63
N SER A 229 5.19 -5.96 23.96
CA SER A 229 4.12 -5.17 23.32
C SER A 229 3.24 -4.47 24.37
N PRO A 230 2.78 -3.22 24.12
CA PRO A 230 3.10 -2.39 22.98
C PRO A 230 4.41 -1.59 23.12
N TRP A 231 5.07 -1.34 22.00
CA TRP A 231 6.27 -0.49 21.95
C TRP A 231 5.92 0.94 21.57
N LYS A 232 6.76 1.90 21.97
CA LYS A 232 6.60 3.30 21.57
C LYS A 232 6.84 3.47 20.08
N ALA A 233 6.04 4.34 19.42
CA ALA A 233 6.09 4.60 17.99
C ALA A 233 5.89 6.09 17.65
N GLY A 234 6.58 6.96 18.35
CA GLY A 234 6.46 8.39 18.13
C GLY A 234 5.19 9.00 18.72
N VAL A 235 4.65 10.01 18.05
CA VAL A 235 3.49 10.80 18.53
C VAL A 235 2.20 10.34 17.85
N LYS A 236 2.20 10.29 16.50
CA LYS A 236 1.05 9.85 15.71
C LYS A 236 1.54 8.95 14.57
N PRO A 237 1.82 7.68 14.86
CA PRO A 237 2.14 6.74 13.79
C PRO A 237 0.99 6.68 12.79
N SER A 238 1.30 6.77 11.49
CA SER A 238 0.30 6.80 10.40
C SER A 238 0.23 5.53 9.61
N ALA A 239 1.38 4.88 9.38
CA ALA A 239 1.47 3.65 8.61
C ALA A 239 2.68 2.82 9.04
N LEU A 240 2.69 1.55 8.65
CA LEU A 240 3.81 0.64 8.91
C LEU A 240 4.01 -0.33 7.75
N ALA A 241 5.27 -0.73 7.53
CA ALA A 241 5.63 -1.76 6.56
C ALA A 241 6.75 -2.64 7.13
N ALA A 242 6.60 -3.96 6.98
CA ALA A 242 7.67 -4.92 7.27
C ALA A 242 8.46 -5.24 6.01
N ASP A 243 9.76 -5.48 6.14
CA ASP A 243 10.57 -5.92 5.02
C ASP A 243 10.19 -7.34 4.56
N PRO A 244 10.41 -7.69 3.29
CA PRO A 244 10.01 -9.00 2.75
C PRO A 244 10.65 -10.20 3.47
N THR A 245 11.78 -9.99 4.16
CA THR A 245 12.47 -11.03 4.93
C THR A 245 12.02 -11.13 6.39
N SER A 246 11.09 -10.27 6.82
CA SER A 246 10.56 -10.21 8.20
C SER A 246 11.63 -9.91 9.27
N ARG A 247 12.68 -9.15 8.92
CA ARG A 247 13.75 -8.75 9.84
C ARG A 247 13.60 -7.34 10.38
N PHE A 248 12.93 -6.47 9.61
CA PHE A 248 12.81 -5.05 9.90
C PHE A 248 11.36 -4.58 9.78
N LEU A 249 10.99 -3.60 10.59
CA LEU A 249 9.70 -2.92 10.55
C LEU A 249 9.95 -1.41 10.55
N TYR A 250 9.24 -0.69 9.68
CA TYR A 250 9.33 0.76 9.60
C TYR A 250 7.95 1.37 9.79
N VAL A 251 7.93 2.49 10.53
CA VAL A 251 6.71 3.22 10.90
C VAL A 251 6.90 4.69 10.57
N THR A 252 5.92 5.30 9.94
CA THR A 252 5.86 6.75 9.74
C THR A 252 5.21 7.42 10.93
N ASP A 253 5.84 8.46 11.48
CA ASP A 253 5.25 9.33 12.52
C ASP A 253 4.83 10.64 11.88
N PHE A 254 3.54 10.74 11.60
CA PHE A 254 2.88 11.88 10.95
C PHE A 254 3.15 13.21 11.68
N ALA A 255 3.07 13.18 13.00
CA ALA A 255 3.16 14.41 13.80
C ALA A 255 4.60 14.93 13.95
N SER A 256 5.59 14.02 13.90
CA SER A 256 7.00 14.38 14.12
C SER A 256 7.82 14.43 12.82
N ASN A 257 7.20 14.17 11.67
CA ASN A 257 7.87 14.16 10.37
C ASN A 257 9.06 13.18 10.34
N GLN A 258 8.82 11.95 10.81
CA GLN A 258 9.87 10.96 11.03
C GLN A 258 9.50 9.60 10.47
N LEU A 259 10.54 8.83 10.13
CA LEU A 259 10.50 7.39 9.91
C LEU A 259 11.18 6.71 11.09
N ILE A 260 10.50 5.79 11.75
CA ILE A 260 11.01 5.02 12.89
C ILE A 260 11.25 3.59 12.42
N GLY A 261 12.42 3.04 12.69
CA GLY A 261 12.77 1.68 12.30
C GLY A 261 12.98 0.78 13.52
N TYR A 262 12.69 -0.51 13.32
CA TYR A 262 12.88 -1.58 14.31
C TYR A 262 13.51 -2.80 13.68
N THR A 263 14.33 -3.52 14.44
CA THR A 263 14.67 -4.91 14.16
C THR A 263 13.59 -5.81 14.75
N ILE A 264 13.24 -6.87 14.03
CA ILE A 264 12.31 -7.91 14.49
C ILE A 264 13.14 -9.09 14.99
N GLN A 265 13.10 -9.30 16.30
CA GLN A 265 13.81 -10.37 16.98
C GLN A 265 12.98 -11.67 16.96
N SER A 266 13.58 -12.76 17.44
CA SER A 266 12.88 -14.03 17.63
C SER A 266 11.61 -13.84 18.46
N GLY A 267 10.51 -14.47 18.05
CA GLY A 267 9.21 -14.31 18.69
C GLY A 267 8.47 -13.03 18.36
N GLY A 268 8.99 -12.21 17.42
CA GLY A 268 8.33 -10.97 16.98
C GLY A 268 8.59 -9.75 17.87
N VAL A 269 9.55 -9.83 18.80
CA VAL A 269 9.93 -8.69 19.67
C VAL A 269 10.59 -7.60 18.85
N LEU A 270 10.21 -6.34 19.10
CA LEU A 270 10.77 -5.19 18.39
C LEU A 270 11.84 -4.48 19.23
N ASP A 271 12.99 -4.20 18.60
CA ASP A 271 14.03 -3.33 19.13
C ASP A 271 14.24 -2.14 18.20
N PHE A 272 14.38 -0.94 18.75
CA PHE A 272 14.65 0.27 17.96
C PHE A 272 15.95 0.16 17.17
N LEU A 273 15.94 0.62 15.93
CA LEU A 273 17.17 0.78 15.16
C LEU A 273 18.05 1.86 15.79
N ILE A 274 19.34 1.57 15.84
CA ILE A 274 20.36 2.53 16.29
C ILE A 274 20.35 3.75 15.34
N ASN A 275 20.51 4.94 15.91
CA ASN A 275 20.50 6.24 15.21
C ASN A 275 19.13 6.69 14.65
N GLY A 276 18.04 5.97 14.94
CA GLY A 276 16.70 6.48 14.69
C GLY A 276 16.22 7.48 15.76
N PRO A 277 15.11 8.18 15.53
CA PRO A 277 14.31 8.15 14.32
C PRO A 277 14.98 8.90 13.15
N PHE A 278 14.53 8.60 11.92
CA PHE A 278 15.09 9.17 10.70
C PHE A 278 14.16 10.26 10.15
N LYS A 279 14.74 11.31 9.56
CA LYS A 279 13.97 12.43 9.01
C LYS A 279 13.14 11.99 7.81
N ALA A 280 11.86 12.35 7.78
CA ALA A 280 10.95 12.27 6.62
C ALA A 280 10.56 13.67 6.14
N GLY A 281 9.70 13.74 5.11
CA GLY A 281 9.03 14.99 4.75
C GLY A 281 7.87 15.33 5.69
N GLY A 282 7.13 16.40 5.38
CA GLY A 282 6.02 16.88 6.21
C GLY A 282 4.81 15.95 6.18
N GLU A 283 4.31 15.58 7.35
CA GLU A 283 3.16 14.69 7.55
C GLU A 283 3.29 13.37 6.75
N PRO A 284 4.28 12.51 7.07
CA PRO A 284 4.42 11.23 6.40
C PRO A 284 3.18 10.37 6.64
N SER A 285 2.51 9.99 5.55
CA SER A 285 1.17 9.40 5.56
C SER A 285 1.16 7.89 5.32
N ALA A 286 2.07 7.40 4.46
CA ALA A 286 2.19 5.99 4.14
C ALA A 286 3.65 5.60 3.90
N VAL A 287 3.94 4.30 4.03
CA VAL A 287 5.27 3.72 3.82
C VAL A 287 5.15 2.40 3.08
N THR A 288 6.07 2.16 2.14
CA THR A 288 6.22 0.88 1.44
C THR A 288 7.70 0.51 1.31
N ILE A 289 7.96 -0.77 1.14
CA ILE A 289 9.30 -1.30 0.90
C ILE A 289 9.28 -1.99 -0.46
N ASP A 290 10.32 -1.81 -1.25
CA ASP A 290 10.41 -2.48 -2.54
C ASP A 290 10.49 -4.02 -2.36
N PRO A 291 10.02 -4.82 -3.33
CA PRO A 291 9.95 -6.27 -3.18
C PRO A 291 11.32 -6.95 -2.98
N ARG A 292 12.43 -6.24 -3.26
CA ARG A 292 13.81 -6.71 -2.99
C ARG A 292 14.28 -6.41 -1.58
N GLY A 293 13.52 -5.60 -0.80
CA GLY A 293 13.90 -5.19 0.55
C GLY A 293 15.07 -4.20 0.60
N LYS A 294 15.35 -3.47 -0.51
CA LYS A 294 16.50 -2.55 -0.62
C LYS A 294 16.15 -1.10 -0.37
N TYR A 295 14.90 -0.71 -0.66
CA TYR A 295 14.48 0.68 -0.64
C TYR A 295 13.16 0.85 0.11
N ILE A 296 13.05 1.98 0.80
CA ILE A 296 11.82 2.44 1.45
C ILE A 296 11.34 3.69 0.73
N TYR A 297 10.04 3.80 0.51
CA TYR A 297 9.39 5.01 0.01
C TYR A 297 8.30 5.45 0.98
N VAL A 298 8.30 6.74 1.29
CA VAL A 298 7.37 7.37 2.22
C VAL A 298 6.66 8.51 1.50
N SER A 299 5.33 8.47 1.46
CA SER A 299 4.53 9.60 0.99
C SER A 299 4.39 10.65 2.10
N ASN A 300 4.59 11.92 1.76
CA ASN A 300 4.54 13.05 2.68
C ASN A 300 3.35 13.93 2.29
N ALA A 301 2.27 13.85 3.06
CA ALA A 301 0.99 14.45 2.71
C ALA A 301 1.03 15.99 2.67
N LEU A 302 1.70 16.62 3.63
CA LEU A 302 1.82 18.08 3.70
C LEU A 302 2.72 18.63 2.58
N ASP A 303 3.85 17.98 2.34
CA ASP A 303 4.82 18.44 1.35
C ASP A 303 4.44 18.07 -0.08
N SER A 304 3.46 17.18 -0.28
CA SER A 304 3.11 16.61 -1.60
C SER A 304 4.32 15.98 -2.29
N THR A 305 4.99 15.07 -1.60
CA THR A 305 6.25 14.46 -2.05
C THR A 305 6.39 13.00 -1.66
N VAL A 306 7.38 12.33 -2.25
CA VAL A 306 7.86 11.00 -1.82
C VAL A 306 9.31 11.12 -1.36
N SER A 307 9.59 10.68 -0.12
CA SER A 307 10.95 10.47 0.38
C SER A 307 11.39 9.03 0.09
N GLY A 308 12.62 8.85 -0.39
CA GLY A 308 13.24 7.55 -0.62
C GLY A 308 14.42 7.29 0.31
N TYR A 309 14.64 6.02 0.68
CA TYR A 309 15.77 5.58 1.51
C TYR A 309 16.32 4.26 0.99
N THR A 310 17.65 4.10 1.09
CA THR A 310 18.28 2.78 1.00
C THR A 310 18.23 2.09 2.35
N ILE A 311 18.11 0.77 2.37
CA ILE A 311 18.18 -0.05 3.59
C ILE A 311 19.57 -0.71 3.65
N ASP A 312 20.29 -0.51 4.73
CA ASP A 312 21.43 -1.37 5.04
C ASP A 312 20.92 -2.78 5.39
N LEU A 313 21.17 -3.74 4.52
CA LEU A 313 20.59 -5.09 4.65
C LEU A 313 21.14 -5.85 5.88
N ALA A 314 22.23 -5.40 6.51
CA ALA A 314 22.76 -6.02 7.72
C ALA A 314 22.11 -5.47 8.99
N THR A 315 21.86 -4.16 9.02
CA THR A 315 21.39 -3.44 10.23
C THR A 315 19.96 -2.96 10.15
N GLY A 316 19.37 -2.89 8.96
CA GLY A 316 18.06 -2.28 8.72
C GLY A 316 18.10 -0.75 8.70
N THR A 317 19.28 -0.12 8.87
CA THR A 317 19.36 1.33 8.98
C THR A 317 19.00 2.02 7.66
N PRO A 318 17.97 2.89 7.62
CA PRO A 318 17.65 3.64 6.43
C PRO A 318 18.59 4.83 6.25
N THR A 319 19.04 5.03 5.02
CA THR A 319 19.81 6.21 4.60
C THR A 319 19.04 6.95 3.51
N GLY A 320 18.74 8.22 3.73
CA GLY A 320 18.01 9.05 2.77
C GLY A 320 18.70 9.08 1.40
N LEU A 321 17.96 8.83 0.34
CA LEU A 321 18.43 8.97 -1.04
C LEU A 321 18.70 10.44 -1.31
N VAL A 322 19.90 10.74 -1.84
CA VAL A 322 20.20 12.09 -2.31
C VAL A 322 19.38 12.33 -3.57
N ALA A 323 18.60 13.42 -3.57
CA ALA A 323 17.85 13.84 -4.73
C ALA A 323 18.75 13.93 -5.97
N VAL A 324 18.28 13.34 -7.08
CA VAL A 324 18.97 13.47 -8.37
C VAL A 324 19.03 14.96 -8.75
N THR A 325 20.20 15.40 -9.18
CA THR A 325 20.50 16.80 -9.53
C THR A 325 19.42 17.38 -10.46
N GLY A 326 18.67 18.36 -9.97
CA GLY A 326 17.64 19.09 -10.76
C GLY A 326 16.20 18.94 -10.27
N ASN A 327 15.90 17.93 -9.42
CA ASN A 327 14.60 17.81 -8.78
C ASN A 327 14.80 17.32 -7.34
N PRO A 328 15.01 18.20 -6.37
CA PRO A 328 15.41 17.86 -5.00
C PRO A 328 14.34 17.10 -4.21
N VAL A 329 13.13 16.99 -4.75
CA VAL A 329 11.99 16.36 -4.10
C VAL A 329 11.19 15.63 -5.16
N ASN A 330 10.89 14.37 -4.92
CA ASN A 330 10.01 13.61 -5.80
C ASN A 330 8.57 14.11 -5.59
N ALA A 331 8.23 15.20 -6.31
CA ALA A 331 6.93 15.86 -6.18
C ALA A 331 5.82 14.95 -6.70
N THR A 332 4.76 14.85 -5.90
CA THR A 332 3.48 14.24 -6.28
C THR A 332 2.48 15.32 -6.62
N ASP A 333 1.25 14.95 -6.95
CA ASP A 333 0.12 15.84 -6.83
C ASP A 333 -0.31 15.95 -5.34
N THR A 334 -1.35 16.73 -5.05
CA THR A 334 -1.68 17.24 -3.71
C THR A 334 -2.12 16.13 -2.75
N GLN A 335 -1.48 16.08 -1.59
CA GLN A 335 -1.78 15.24 -0.45
C GLN A 335 -1.74 13.73 -0.77
N PRO A 336 -0.57 13.14 -1.02
CA PRO A 336 -0.43 11.69 -1.16
C PRO A 336 -0.73 11.00 0.19
N VAL A 337 -1.63 10.01 0.17
CA VAL A 337 -2.09 9.27 1.36
C VAL A 337 -1.77 7.78 1.31
N ALA A 338 -1.39 7.28 0.14
CA ALA A 338 -0.93 5.91 -0.04
C ALA A 338 0.26 5.89 -0.99
N VAL A 339 1.16 4.92 -0.82
CA VAL A 339 2.30 4.67 -1.70
C VAL A 339 2.49 3.17 -1.86
N LEU A 340 2.78 2.71 -3.08
CA LEU A 340 3.15 1.33 -3.38
C LEU A 340 4.32 1.28 -4.35
N VAL A 341 5.08 0.19 -4.30
CA VAL A 341 6.03 -0.21 -5.34
C VAL A 341 5.43 -1.37 -6.10
N ASP A 342 5.58 -1.38 -7.43
CA ASP A 342 5.08 -2.48 -8.25
C ASP A 342 5.63 -3.82 -7.76
N PRO A 343 4.78 -4.84 -7.55
CA PRO A 343 5.20 -6.11 -6.96
C PRO A 343 5.87 -7.04 -7.97
N ALA A 344 5.75 -6.78 -9.28
CA ALA A 344 6.31 -7.64 -10.32
C ALA A 344 7.82 -7.51 -10.41
N LEU A 345 8.33 -6.31 -10.64
CA LEU A 345 9.75 -6.06 -10.89
C LEU A 345 10.37 -5.04 -9.93
N GLY A 346 9.58 -4.35 -9.14
CA GLY A 346 10.05 -3.24 -8.30
C GLY A 346 10.62 -2.10 -9.13
N ARG A 347 9.98 -1.77 -10.25
CA ARG A 347 10.43 -0.74 -11.19
C ARG A 347 9.63 0.55 -11.13
N PHE A 348 8.43 0.50 -10.58
CA PHE A 348 7.53 1.65 -10.54
C PHE A 348 7.03 1.91 -9.13
N VAL A 349 6.87 3.18 -8.80
CA VAL A 349 6.29 3.65 -7.55
C VAL A 349 5.06 4.48 -7.87
N TYR A 350 3.95 4.24 -7.17
CA TYR A 350 2.71 4.99 -7.36
C TYR A 350 2.21 5.55 -6.04
N THR A 351 1.64 6.76 -6.08
CA THR A 351 0.97 7.38 -4.93
C THR A 351 -0.48 7.71 -5.25
N ALA A 352 -1.38 7.54 -4.29
CA ALA A 352 -2.74 8.06 -4.36
C ALA A 352 -2.76 9.45 -3.73
N ASN A 353 -3.15 10.46 -4.50
CA ASN A 353 -3.14 11.88 -4.11
C ASN A 353 -4.57 12.31 -3.77
N HIS A 354 -4.89 12.32 -2.48
CA HIS A 354 -6.26 12.47 -1.96
C HIS A 354 -6.94 13.76 -2.42
N LEU A 355 -6.31 14.91 -2.23
CA LEU A 355 -6.85 16.20 -2.65
C LEU A 355 -6.58 16.48 -4.14
N GLY A 356 -5.58 15.82 -4.73
CA GLY A 356 -5.28 15.91 -6.16
C GLY A 356 -6.27 15.16 -7.05
N ASN A 357 -7.06 14.21 -6.49
CA ASN A 357 -7.90 13.29 -7.25
C ASN A 357 -7.12 12.58 -8.36
N SER A 358 -5.92 12.15 -8.04
CA SER A 358 -4.96 11.64 -9.03
C SER A 358 -4.04 10.56 -8.47
N ILE A 359 -3.26 9.96 -9.36
CA ILE A 359 -2.19 9.02 -9.03
C ILE A 359 -0.90 9.59 -9.62
N SER A 360 0.14 9.78 -8.80
CA SER A 360 1.47 10.07 -9.34
C SER A 360 2.24 8.78 -9.54
N GLY A 361 2.92 8.66 -10.69
CA GLY A 361 3.74 7.51 -11.04
C GLY A 361 5.21 7.90 -11.21
N PHE A 362 6.11 7.01 -10.79
CA PHE A 362 7.55 7.18 -10.91
C PHE A 362 8.19 5.88 -11.39
N GLU A 363 9.21 6.01 -12.23
CA GLU A 363 10.13 4.92 -12.57
C GLU A 363 11.24 4.85 -11.49
N LEU A 364 11.47 3.65 -10.96
CA LEU A 364 12.46 3.36 -9.95
C LEU A 364 13.73 2.80 -10.60
N ASN A 365 14.86 3.43 -10.34
CA ASN A 365 16.16 2.90 -10.71
C ASN A 365 16.55 1.77 -9.73
N PRO A 366 16.68 0.51 -10.18
CA PRO A 366 16.90 -0.64 -9.29
C PRO A 366 18.27 -0.66 -8.61
N ASP A 367 19.24 0.10 -9.15
CA ASP A 367 20.60 0.14 -8.60
C ASP A 367 20.78 1.21 -7.53
N THR A 368 20.05 2.33 -7.66
CA THR A 368 20.23 3.50 -6.79
C THR A 368 19.03 3.80 -5.92
N GLY A 369 17.84 3.25 -6.22
CA GLY A 369 16.58 3.59 -5.57
C GLY A 369 16.02 4.96 -5.94
N ALA A 370 16.71 5.72 -6.80
CA ALA A 370 16.22 7.01 -7.26
C ALA A 370 14.95 6.81 -8.09
N ILE A 371 13.97 7.71 -7.90
CA ILE A 371 12.73 7.70 -8.68
C ILE A 371 12.63 8.93 -9.57
N SER A 372 12.03 8.77 -10.75
CA SER A 372 11.77 9.85 -11.71
C SER A 372 10.34 9.74 -12.23
N PRO A 373 9.66 10.85 -12.52
CA PRO A 373 8.27 10.83 -12.99
C PRO A 373 8.07 9.96 -14.22
N THR A 374 7.03 9.12 -14.22
CA THR A 374 6.61 8.37 -15.41
C THR A 374 5.95 9.27 -16.44
N GLN A 375 5.84 8.77 -17.67
CA GLN A 375 5.20 9.53 -18.74
C GLN A 375 3.73 9.85 -18.42
N ALA A 376 3.34 11.09 -18.63
CA ALA A 376 1.98 11.60 -18.44
C ALA A 376 1.44 11.57 -16.98
N THR A 377 2.31 11.38 -15.98
CA THR A 377 1.93 11.57 -14.57
C THR A 377 1.62 13.05 -14.28
N PRO A 378 0.64 13.40 -13.39
CA PRO A 378 -0.25 12.50 -12.66
C PRO A 378 -1.41 11.99 -13.51
N TYR A 379 -1.90 10.77 -13.19
CA TYR A 379 -3.03 10.13 -13.85
C TYR A 379 -4.32 10.46 -13.11
N PRO A 380 -5.44 10.74 -13.81
CA PRO A 380 -6.71 10.98 -13.12
C PRO A 380 -7.20 9.73 -12.38
N SER A 381 -7.72 9.92 -11.18
CA SER A 381 -8.40 8.89 -10.38
C SER A 381 -9.87 9.24 -10.15
N GLY A 382 -10.59 8.38 -9.40
CA GLY A 382 -11.84 8.79 -8.78
C GLY A 382 -11.63 9.91 -7.75
N ALA A 383 -12.72 10.49 -7.25
CA ALA A 383 -12.65 11.54 -6.24
C ALA A 383 -12.03 11.01 -4.94
N THR A 384 -11.13 11.78 -4.35
CA THR A 384 -10.51 11.49 -3.04
C THR A 384 -9.99 10.04 -2.93
N PRO A 385 -8.97 9.64 -3.72
CA PRO A 385 -8.39 8.31 -3.60
C PRO A 385 -7.79 8.11 -2.21
N THR A 386 -7.97 6.91 -1.65
CA THR A 386 -7.67 6.60 -0.25
C THR A 386 -6.67 5.46 -0.08
N ALA A 387 -6.67 4.48 -0.98
CA ALA A 387 -5.83 3.30 -0.88
C ALA A 387 -5.41 2.78 -2.25
N LEU A 388 -4.25 2.11 -2.27
CA LEU A 388 -3.67 1.44 -3.43
C LEU A 388 -3.40 -0.03 -3.11
N ALA A 389 -3.59 -0.88 -4.12
CA ALA A 389 -3.07 -2.25 -4.13
C ALA A 389 -2.66 -2.61 -5.56
N SER A 390 -1.78 -3.58 -5.73
CA SER A 390 -1.39 -4.04 -7.06
C SER A 390 -1.08 -5.53 -7.09
N VAL A 391 -1.23 -6.12 -8.26
CA VAL A 391 -0.86 -7.51 -8.54
C VAL A 391 -0.11 -7.60 -9.87
N PRO A 392 0.91 -8.47 -9.98
CA PRO A 392 1.60 -8.71 -11.23
C PRO A 392 0.66 -9.30 -12.30
N HIS A 393 0.96 -9.04 -13.57
CA HIS A 393 0.23 -9.56 -14.71
C HIS A 393 1.10 -10.47 -15.59
N GLY A 394 0.48 -11.50 -16.16
CA GLY A 394 1.11 -12.39 -17.15
C GLY A 394 2.37 -13.09 -16.61
N ASN A 395 3.41 -13.13 -17.41
CA ASN A 395 4.68 -13.80 -17.05
C ASN A 395 5.40 -13.13 -15.88
N HIS A 396 5.08 -11.89 -15.57
CA HIS A 396 5.66 -11.15 -14.43
C HIS A 396 5.18 -11.69 -13.09
N ALA A 397 3.99 -12.32 -13.05
CA ALA A 397 3.49 -13.01 -11.85
C ALA A 397 4.38 -14.17 -11.40
N LEU A 398 5.24 -14.70 -12.29
CA LEU A 398 6.18 -15.79 -11.99
C LEU A 398 7.58 -15.28 -11.60
N GLN A 399 7.82 -13.98 -11.67
CA GLN A 399 9.11 -13.40 -11.34
C GLN A 399 9.20 -13.20 -9.84
N VAL A 400 10.26 -13.75 -9.24
CA VAL A 400 10.59 -13.54 -7.84
C VAL A 400 11.79 -12.59 -7.78
N THR A 401 11.58 -11.41 -7.24
CA THR A 401 12.69 -10.49 -6.96
C THR A 401 13.38 -10.96 -5.66
N THR A 402 14.64 -11.34 -5.77
CA THR A 402 15.46 -11.66 -4.59
C THR A 402 16.20 -10.40 -4.12
N PRO A 403 16.39 -10.25 -2.80
CA PRO A 403 17.17 -9.16 -2.22
C PRO A 403 18.60 -9.07 -2.74
#